data_b6ef7bb019b04516f6b60edf5c678d24
#
_entry.id   b6ef7bb019b04516f6b60edf5c678d24
#
_cell.length_a   1.000
_cell.length_b   1.000
_cell.length_c   1.000
_cell.angle_alpha   90.00
_cell.angle_beta   90.00
_cell.angle_gamma   90.00
#
_symmetry.space_group_name_H-M   'P 1'
#
loop_
_entity.id
_entity.type
_entity.pdbx_description
1 polymer ?
#
loop_
_entity_poly.entity_id
_entity_poly.type
_entity_poly.pdbx_seq_one_letter_code
_entity_poly.pdbx_strand_id
1 'polypeptide(L)'
;IDAYTGQYRWHFQQVHHDIWDYDAPNPVVLFDLDYDGIMRKGLAQAGKTGWLYILDRSNGQPLIGIEERPVPQEPRQLTAATQPYPIGDAFASLTLDIPPEGYELINNGAIFTPFWEEQVLLRRSEANWPPSTVDPKKGVMYVCAGERQTAYSTTGNMEQVDNGERYTAGGMQHSPMINGVVAAMDLRTNKRIWAQRWPNRCYSGLVATAGNLLLAGRNDGRFTAMDARTGAKLWEFMTDAGVNAPPVVFQHKEKQYIAVFSAGNLLARSNRGDSMWLFSLLEEGQENVIAIDQVTPPLPNSEGSKLFNEACQFCHGRRGEGGHNGMPLEGLAAFSTSYVADIINNGRNNMPAFSSMYSNNQIRSIAEHVRTLNREIKNSNNR
;
A
#
# COMPACT_ATOMS: atom_id res chain seq x y z
N ILE A 1 23.02 -0.08 14.47
CA ILE A 1 23.96 1.04 14.58
C ILE A 1 23.72 1.72 15.93
N ASP A 2 24.77 2.06 16.61
CA ASP A 2 24.72 2.88 17.82
C ASP A 2 24.38 4.32 17.46
N ALA A 3 23.31 4.87 18.07
CA ALA A 3 22.77 6.17 17.69
C ALA A 3 23.70 7.37 18.04
N TYR A 4 24.59 7.21 19.03
CA TYR A 4 25.51 8.26 19.44
C TYR A 4 26.84 8.22 18.70
N THR A 5 27.33 7.02 18.41
CA THR A 5 28.67 6.82 17.85
C THR A 5 28.69 6.44 16.39
N GLY A 6 27.56 6.03 15.82
CA GLY A 6 27.46 5.49 14.46
C GLY A 6 28.10 4.10 14.29
N GLN A 7 28.60 3.49 15.38
CA GLN A 7 29.23 2.19 15.32
C GLN A 7 28.24 1.10 14.94
N TYR A 8 28.68 0.20 14.07
CA TYR A 8 27.96 -1.01 13.72
C TYR A 8 27.73 -1.89 14.97
N ARG A 9 26.51 -2.41 15.11
CA ARG A 9 26.14 -3.36 16.16
C ARG A 9 25.80 -4.72 15.56
N TRP A 10 24.74 -4.77 14.74
CA TRP A 10 24.30 -5.98 14.05
C TRP A 10 23.39 -5.61 12.87
N HIS A 11 23.15 -6.56 11.99
CA HIS A 11 22.12 -6.51 10.95
C HIS A 11 21.47 -7.86 10.78
N PHE A 12 20.28 -7.86 10.20
CA PHE A 12 19.59 -9.06 9.73
C PHE A 12 19.13 -8.80 8.30
N GLN A 13 19.36 -9.77 7.41
CA GLN A 13 18.95 -9.69 6.02
C GLN A 13 17.74 -10.61 5.81
N GLN A 14 16.58 -10.04 5.46
CA GLN A 14 15.34 -10.79 5.26
C GLN A 14 15.29 -11.50 3.92
N VAL A 15 16.06 -11.06 2.93
CA VAL A 15 16.15 -11.65 1.59
C VAL A 15 17.60 -11.61 1.15
N HIS A 16 18.16 -12.77 0.85
CA HIS A 16 19.53 -12.86 0.32
C HIS A 16 19.50 -12.59 -1.18
N HIS A 17 20.38 -11.68 -1.66
CA HIS A 17 20.52 -11.30 -3.06
C HIS A 17 19.16 -11.08 -3.74
N ASP A 18 18.44 -10.05 -3.29
CA ASP A 18 17.09 -9.73 -3.75
C ASP A 18 17.05 -9.29 -5.22
N ILE A 19 16.46 -10.11 -6.08
CA ILE A 19 16.19 -9.81 -7.49
C ILE A 19 14.70 -9.48 -7.75
N TRP A 20 13.85 -9.52 -6.72
CA TRP A 20 12.38 -9.42 -6.82
C TRP A 20 11.82 -8.13 -6.26
N ASP A 21 12.62 -7.28 -5.63
CA ASP A 21 12.16 -6.14 -4.83
C ASP A 21 11.32 -6.60 -3.61
N TYR A 22 11.81 -7.66 -2.93
CA TYR A 22 11.24 -8.14 -1.67
C TYR A 22 11.84 -7.45 -0.44
N ASP A 23 12.08 -6.15 -0.56
CA ASP A 23 12.56 -5.31 0.52
C ASP A 23 11.58 -5.26 1.72
N ALA A 24 12.08 -4.81 2.86
CA ALA A 24 11.35 -4.68 4.10
C ALA A 24 11.12 -3.20 4.47
N PRO A 25 10.27 -2.47 3.73
CA PRO A 25 10.08 -1.04 3.94
C PRO A 25 9.12 -0.72 5.09
N ASN A 26 8.43 -1.73 5.65
CA ASN A 26 7.52 -1.53 6.78
C ASN A 26 8.30 -1.11 8.01
N PRO A 27 7.88 -0.06 8.74
CA PRO A 27 8.55 0.36 9.96
C PRO A 27 8.63 -0.76 10.99
N VAL A 28 9.79 -0.89 11.62
CA VAL A 28 10.01 -1.85 12.71
C VAL A 28 9.13 -1.51 13.90
N VAL A 29 8.50 -2.52 14.49
CA VAL A 29 7.73 -2.40 15.72
C VAL A 29 8.56 -2.96 16.88
N LEU A 30 8.71 -2.17 17.95
CA LEU A 30 9.44 -2.57 19.16
C LEU A 30 8.47 -3.03 20.24
N PHE A 31 8.87 -4.06 20.99
CA PHE A 31 8.07 -4.59 22.09
C PHE A 31 8.94 -5.24 23.17
N ASP A 32 8.37 -5.40 24.35
CA ASP A 32 8.94 -6.20 25.45
C ASP A 32 7.91 -7.29 25.80
N LEU A 33 8.30 -8.55 25.71
CA LEU A 33 7.43 -9.70 25.95
C LEU A 33 8.16 -10.79 26.73
N ASP A 34 7.39 -11.52 27.52
CA ASP A 34 7.85 -12.75 28.16
C ASP A 34 7.87 -13.91 27.13
N TYR A 35 9.03 -14.55 27.05
CA TYR A 35 9.26 -15.79 26.34
C TYR A 35 9.78 -16.83 27.33
N ASP A 36 8.94 -17.78 27.70
CA ASP A 36 9.27 -18.88 28.64
C ASP A 36 9.81 -18.38 29.99
N GLY A 37 9.18 -17.36 30.56
CA GLY A 37 9.56 -16.76 31.83
C GLY A 37 10.71 -15.76 31.77
N ILE A 38 11.22 -15.44 30.56
CA ILE A 38 12.29 -14.47 30.35
C ILE A 38 11.75 -13.27 29.56
N MET A 39 11.79 -12.08 30.16
CA MET A 39 11.45 -10.83 29.46
C MET A 39 12.47 -10.53 28.37
N ARG A 40 12.06 -10.52 27.11
CA ARG A 40 12.88 -10.21 25.96
C ARG A 40 12.53 -8.86 25.37
N LYS A 41 13.56 -8.16 24.94
CA LYS A 41 13.45 -6.90 24.18
C LYS A 41 13.38 -7.23 22.70
N GLY A 42 12.17 -7.30 22.16
CA GLY A 42 11.94 -7.72 20.79
C GLY A 42 11.78 -6.57 19.81
N LEU A 43 11.98 -6.89 18.56
CA LEU A 43 11.50 -6.15 17.40
C LEU A 43 10.79 -7.11 16.43
N ALA A 44 9.80 -6.60 15.72
CA ALA A 44 9.15 -7.34 14.66
C ALA A 44 9.02 -6.46 13.42
N GLN A 45 9.24 -7.04 12.24
CA GLN A 45 9.11 -6.36 10.97
C GLN A 45 8.43 -7.24 9.94
N ALA A 46 7.35 -6.73 9.36
CA ALA A 46 6.72 -7.31 8.19
C ALA A 46 7.46 -6.85 6.91
N GLY A 47 7.53 -7.70 5.91
CA GLY A 47 8.18 -7.39 4.63
C GLY A 47 7.33 -7.78 3.43
N LYS A 48 7.86 -7.53 2.23
CA LYS A 48 7.21 -7.93 0.97
C LYS A 48 7.24 -9.44 0.72
N THR A 49 7.95 -10.20 1.55
CA THR A 49 7.95 -11.67 1.53
C THR A 49 6.66 -12.29 2.06
N GLY A 50 5.83 -11.53 2.78
CA GLY A 50 4.63 -12.06 3.46
C GLY A 50 4.89 -12.67 4.82
N TRP A 51 6.13 -12.61 5.30
CA TRP A 51 6.56 -13.10 6.61
C TRP A 51 6.77 -11.97 7.61
N LEU A 52 6.61 -12.33 8.90
CA LEU A 52 7.00 -11.50 10.03
C LEU A 52 8.31 -12.05 10.61
N TYR A 53 9.34 -11.20 10.67
CA TYR A 53 10.63 -11.50 11.28
C TYR A 53 10.66 -10.92 12.69
N ILE A 54 10.90 -11.79 13.68
CA ILE A 54 10.84 -11.46 15.11
C ILE A 54 12.20 -11.71 15.72
N LEU A 55 12.89 -10.62 16.10
CA LEU A 55 14.28 -10.67 16.55
C LEU A 55 14.46 -10.03 17.94
N ASP A 56 15.46 -10.45 18.67
CA ASP A 56 15.96 -9.75 19.83
C ASP A 56 16.66 -8.46 19.40
N ARG A 57 16.12 -7.29 19.79
CA ARG A 57 16.65 -6.00 19.35
C ARG A 57 18.03 -5.65 19.94
N SER A 58 18.49 -6.40 20.94
CA SER A 58 19.81 -6.17 21.53
C SER A 58 20.96 -6.75 20.71
N ASN A 59 20.73 -7.85 19.99
CA ASN A 59 21.77 -8.61 19.32
C ASN A 59 21.39 -9.12 17.91
N GLY A 60 20.14 -8.91 17.47
CA GLY A 60 19.66 -9.33 16.16
C GLY A 60 19.36 -10.83 16.02
N GLN A 61 19.44 -11.60 17.09
CA GLN A 61 19.14 -13.03 17.05
C GLN A 61 17.63 -13.28 16.96
N PRO A 62 17.17 -14.28 16.21
CA PRO A 62 15.77 -14.64 16.14
C PRO A 62 15.20 -15.03 17.52
N LEU A 63 14.09 -14.42 17.93
CA LEU A 63 13.31 -14.86 19.10
C LEU A 63 12.41 -16.05 18.74
N ILE A 64 11.94 -16.10 17.51
CA ILE A 64 11.29 -17.26 16.90
C ILE A 64 12.25 -17.78 15.83
N GLY A 65 12.41 -19.08 15.72
CA GLY A 65 13.39 -19.69 14.82
C GLY A 65 13.19 -19.25 13.36
N ILE A 66 14.31 -19.13 12.66
CA ILE A 66 14.36 -18.85 11.22
C ILE A 66 15.22 -19.96 10.60
N GLU A 67 14.69 -20.62 9.56
CA GLU A 67 15.36 -21.70 8.85
C GLU A 67 15.85 -21.22 7.50
N GLU A 68 17.12 -21.49 7.19
CA GLU A 68 17.64 -21.34 5.84
C GLU A 68 17.15 -22.51 4.98
N ARG A 69 16.29 -22.23 4.01
CA ARG A 69 15.73 -23.25 3.12
C ARG A 69 16.27 -23.10 1.71
N PRO A 70 16.64 -24.20 1.03
CA PRO A 70 17.04 -24.17 -0.37
C PRO A 70 15.94 -23.58 -1.25
N VAL A 71 16.32 -22.77 -2.23
CA VAL A 71 15.43 -22.15 -3.22
C VAL A 71 15.93 -22.42 -4.64
N PRO A 72 15.06 -22.36 -5.67
CA PRO A 72 15.48 -22.48 -7.05
C PRO A 72 16.58 -21.47 -7.41
N GLN A 73 17.52 -21.88 -8.26
CA GLN A 73 18.68 -21.10 -8.63
C GLN A 73 18.64 -20.60 -10.05
N GLU A 74 19.14 -19.39 -10.29
CA GLU A 74 19.44 -18.84 -11.61
C GLU A 74 20.92 -18.35 -11.64
N PRO A 75 21.82 -19.16 -12.14
CA PRO A 75 23.27 -18.86 -12.10
C PRO A 75 23.64 -17.53 -12.78
N ARG A 76 22.91 -17.13 -13.83
CA ARG A 76 23.16 -15.86 -14.55
C ARG A 76 22.86 -14.62 -13.68
N GLN A 77 21.99 -14.76 -12.69
CA GLN A 77 21.66 -13.71 -11.72
C GLN A 77 22.38 -13.88 -10.38
N LEU A 78 23.23 -14.88 -10.22
CA LEU A 78 23.98 -15.17 -8.99
C LEU A 78 23.06 -15.28 -7.76
N THR A 79 21.89 -15.91 -7.93
CA THR A 79 20.89 -16.06 -6.85
C THR A 79 21.45 -16.78 -5.64
N ALA A 80 21.00 -16.42 -4.45
CA ALA A 80 21.41 -17.08 -3.22
C ALA A 80 20.88 -18.52 -3.15
N ALA A 81 21.68 -19.45 -2.61
CA ALA A 81 21.33 -20.86 -2.54
C ALA A 81 20.15 -21.14 -1.58
N THR A 82 20.01 -20.32 -0.56
CA THR A 82 18.96 -20.42 0.46
C THR A 82 18.32 -19.08 0.71
N GLN A 83 17.15 -19.10 1.35
CA GLN A 83 16.46 -17.91 1.85
C GLN A 83 15.95 -18.15 3.27
N PRO A 84 15.85 -17.10 4.11
CA PRO A 84 15.44 -17.24 5.51
C PRO A 84 13.91 -17.34 5.62
N TYR A 85 13.43 -18.48 6.10
CA TYR A 85 12.01 -18.76 6.36
C TYR A 85 11.73 -18.73 7.86
N PRO A 86 10.98 -17.73 8.38
CA PRO A 86 10.57 -17.75 9.78
C PRO A 86 9.68 -18.97 10.10
N ILE A 87 9.90 -19.56 11.26
CA ILE A 87 9.00 -20.59 11.80
C ILE A 87 7.69 -19.89 12.21
N GLY A 88 6.56 -20.48 11.81
CA GLY A 88 5.23 -19.92 12.08
C GLY A 88 4.35 -19.87 10.85
N ASP A 89 3.50 -18.86 10.78
CA ASP A 89 2.59 -18.65 9.66
C ASP A 89 2.97 -17.35 8.90
N ALA A 90 2.86 -17.38 7.59
CA ALA A 90 2.90 -16.15 6.81
C ALA A 90 1.60 -15.33 7.02
N PHE A 91 1.69 -14.00 7.09
CA PHE A 91 0.50 -13.14 7.19
C PHE A 91 -0.23 -12.99 5.85
N ALA A 92 0.45 -13.27 4.73
CA ALA A 92 -0.08 -13.24 3.37
C ALA A 92 0.25 -14.54 2.64
N SER A 93 -0.40 -14.81 1.50
CA SER A 93 -0.13 -15.99 0.69
C SER A 93 1.26 -15.94 0.06
N LEU A 94 1.94 -17.07 0.01
CA LEU A 94 3.30 -17.23 -0.54
C LEU A 94 3.32 -17.79 -1.96
N THR A 95 2.18 -18.34 -2.42
CA THR A 95 2.00 -18.98 -3.73
C THR A 95 0.80 -18.38 -4.44
N LEU A 96 0.69 -18.64 -5.72
CA LEU A 96 -0.51 -18.35 -6.50
C LEU A 96 -1.41 -19.59 -6.52
N ASP A 97 -2.61 -19.48 -5.98
CA ASP A 97 -3.55 -20.60 -5.93
C ASP A 97 -4.22 -20.86 -7.30
N ILE A 98 -4.39 -19.81 -8.10
CA ILE A 98 -5.03 -19.86 -9.42
C ILE A 98 -4.19 -19.05 -10.41
N PRO A 99 -3.65 -19.68 -11.46
CA PRO A 99 -2.99 -18.95 -12.52
C PRO A 99 -4.01 -18.11 -13.33
N PRO A 100 -3.63 -16.94 -13.83
CA PRO A 100 -4.42 -16.25 -14.84
C PRO A 100 -4.59 -17.13 -16.10
N GLU A 101 -5.67 -16.94 -16.84
CA GLU A 101 -5.92 -17.66 -18.08
C GLU A 101 -4.74 -17.52 -19.06
N GLY A 102 -4.26 -18.64 -19.58
CA GLY A 102 -3.14 -18.70 -20.52
C GLY A 102 -1.74 -18.67 -19.89
N TYR A 103 -1.63 -18.67 -18.54
CA TYR A 103 -0.34 -18.73 -17.85
C TYR A 103 -0.09 -20.10 -17.20
N GLU A 104 1.09 -20.67 -17.47
CA GLU A 104 1.61 -21.78 -16.70
C GLU A 104 2.47 -21.25 -15.54
N LEU A 105 2.21 -21.72 -14.32
CA LEU A 105 2.96 -21.27 -13.14
C LEU A 105 4.23 -22.07 -12.96
N ILE A 106 5.36 -21.44 -13.08
CA ILE A 106 6.66 -21.98 -12.68
C ILE A 106 6.68 -22.02 -11.14
N ASN A 107 7.00 -23.16 -10.56
CA ASN A 107 7.08 -23.37 -9.11
C ASN A 107 5.83 -22.86 -8.35
N ASN A 108 4.64 -23.08 -8.90
CA ASN A 108 3.35 -22.60 -8.36
C ASN A 108 3.30 -21.09 -8.07
N GLY A 109 4.09 -20.28 -8.78
CA GLY A 109 4.20 -18.85 -8.52
C GLY A 109 4.68 -18.50 -7.11
N ALA A 110 5.47 -19.38 -6.51
CA ALA A 110 6.01 -19.21 -5.16
C ALA A 110 7.03 -18.06 -5.10
N ILE A 111 7.08 -17.39 -3.95
CA ILE A 111 8.14 -16.42 -3.65
C ILE A 111 9.52 -17.08 -3.83
N PHE A 112 10.54 -16.25 -4.11
CA PHE A 112 11.93 -16.70 -4.34
C PHE A 112 12.13 -17.61 -5.58
N THR A 113 11.15 -17.70 -6.48
CA THR A 113 11.37 -18.30 -7.79
C THR A 113 12.14 -17.32 -8.68
N PRO A 114 13.31 -17.68 -9.19
CA PRO A 114 14.09 -16.79 -10.05
C PRO A 114 13.48 -16.69 -11.44
N PHE A 115 13.90 -15.73 -12.20
CA PHE A 115 13.42 -15.47 -13.57
C PHE A 115 14.60 -15.08 -14.47
N TRP A 116 14.45 -15.26 -15.77
CA TRP A 116 15.37 -14.77 -16.78
C TRP A 116 14.57 -14.19 -17.97
N GLU A 117 14.83 -14.57 -19.19
CA GLU A 117 14.10 -14.06 -20.37
C GLU A 117 12.64 -14.47 -20.40
N GLU A 118 12.32 -15.67 -19.93
CA GLU A 118 10.93 -16.11 -19.77
C GLU A 118 10.25 -15.35 -18.63
N GLN A 119 9.01 -14.93 -18.89
CA GLN A 119 8.22 -14.24 -17.88
C GLN A 119 7.74 -15.22 -16.80
N VAL A 120 8.06 -14.92 -15.56
CA VAL A 120 7.65 -15.69 -14.38
C VAL A 120 6.63 -14.89 -13.57
N LEU A 121 5.49 -15.50 -13.28
CA LEU A 121 4.43 -14.89 -12.49
C LEU A 121 4.53 -15.35 -11.04
N LEU A 122 4.76 -14.43 -10.12
CA LEU A 122 5.01 -14.70 -8.71
C LEU A 122 4.00 -14.02 -7.79
N ARG A 123 3.79 -14.63 -6.63
CA ARG A 123 3.11 -13.99 -5.51
C ARG A 123 4.00 -12.92 -4.90
N ARG A 124 3.38 -11.77 -4.58
CA ARG A 124 4.03 -10.70 -3.85
C ARG A 124 3.11 -10.20 -2.75
N SER A 125 3.60 -10.16 -1.55
CA SER A 125 3.01 -9.39 -0.46
C SER A 125 3.52 -7.96 -0.51
N GLU A 126 2.71 -7.04 -0.06
CA GLU A 126 3.08 -5.63 -0.03
C GLU A 126 2.80 -5.02 1.36
N ALA A 127 3.42 -5.59 2.42
CA ALA A 127 3.64 -4.84 3.65
C ALA A 127 4.68 -3.76 3.33
N ASN A 128 4.19 -2.55 3.14
CA ASN A 128 4.98 -1.43 2.63
C ASN A 128 5.14 -0.35 3.72
N TRP A 129 5.38 0.90 3.37
CA TRP A 129 5.64 2.02 4.28
C TRP A 129 4.57 2.31 5.34
N PRO A 130 3.25 2.09 5.11
CA PRO A 130 2.28 2.29 6.17
C PRO A 130 2.59 1.43 7.39
N PRO A 131 2.68 2.03 8.59
CA PRO A 131 3.15 1.32 9.77
C PRO A 131 2.18 0.24 10.24
N SER A 132 2.73 -0.88 10.67
CA SER A 132 2.06 -1.87 11.50
C SER A 132 1.91 -1.37 12.92
N THR A 133 1.06 -2.01 13.72
CA THR A 133 0.85 -1.66 15.13
C THR A 133 0.92 -2.90 16.03
N VAL A 134 1.19 -2.71 17.31
CA VAL A 134 1.29 -3.79 18.28
C VAL A 134 0.41 -3.51 19.51
N ASP A 135 -0.22 -4.56 20.04
CA ASP A 135 -0.70 -4.58 21.42
C ASP A 135 0.39 -5.25 22.29
N PRO A 136 1.21 -4.46 22.99
CA PRO A 136 2.35 -5.00 23.74
C PRO A 136 1.91 -5.82 24.95
N LYS A 137 0.70 -5.61 25.49
CA LYS A 137 0.19 -6.40 26.62
C LYS A 137 -0.21 -7.80 26.20
N LYS A 138 -0.80 -7.91 25.00
CA LYS A 138 -1.22 -9.21 24.44
C LYS A 138 -0.12 -9.89 23.65
N GLY A 139 0.89 -9.16 23.19
CA GLY A 139 1.92 -9.68 22.30
C GLY A 139 1.37 -9.96 20.91
N VAL A 140 0.49 -9.10 20.39
CA VAL A 140 -0.13 -9.24 19.07
C VAL A 140 0.28 -8.08 18.19
N MET A 141 0.82 -8.38 17.02
CA MET A 141 1.09 -7.41 15.96
C MET A 141 0.04 -7.47 14.87
N TYR A 142 -0.40 -6.31 14.42
CA TYR A 142 -1.36 -6.18 13.32
C TYR A 142 -0.66 -5.62 12.10
N VAL A 143 -0.82 -6.32 10.97
CA VAL A 143 -0.16 -6.00 9.70
C VAL A 143 -1.21 -5.67 8.65
N CYS A 144 -0.98 -4.58 7.91
CA CYS A 144 -1.73 -4.19 6.72
C CYS A 144 -0.84 -4.38 5.50
N ALA A 145 -1.27 -5.21 4.55
CA ALA A 145 -0.51 -5.50 3.35
C ALA A 145 -1.41 -5.62 2.11
N GLY A 146 -0.82 -5.49 0.94
CA GLY A 146 -1.42 -5.90 -0.31
C GLY A 146 -1.01 -7.33 -0.67
N GLU A 147 -1.88 -8.03 -1.38
CA GLU A 147 -1.55 -9.29 -2.05
C GLU A 147 -1.69 -9.09 -3.55
N ARG A 148 -0.61 -9.31 -4.28
CA ARG A 148 -0.52 -9.03 -5.71
C ARG A 148 0.14 -10.19 -6.45
N GLN A 149 -0.20 -10.33 -7.71
CA GLN A 149 0.57 -11.09 -8.69
C GLN A 149 1.52 -10.13 -9.39
N THR A 150 2.75 -10.53 -9.59
CA THR A 150 3.73 -9.74 -10.32
C THR A 150 4.46 -10.61 -11.32
N ALA A 151 4.49 -10.20 -12.57
CA ALA A 151 5.24 -10.84 -13.61
C ALA A 151 6.65 -10.24 -13.66
N TYR A 152 7.65 -11.09 -13.66
CA TYR A 152 9.06 -10.74 -13.74
C TYR A 152 9.69 -11.32 -14.98
N SER A 153 10.52 -10.54 -15.65
CA SER A 153 11.37 -10.97 -16.75
C SER A 153 12.59 -10.07 -16.82
N THR A 154 13.68 -10.53 -17.40
CA THR A 154 14.82 -9.68 -17.76
C THR A 154 14.91 -9.55 -19.26
N THR A 155 15.54 -8.48 -19.74
CA THR A 155 15.82 -8.28 -21.17
C THR A 155 16.99 -9.12 -21.64
N GLY A 156 17.68 -9.85 -20.76
CA GLY A 156 18.92 -10.54 -21.06
C GLY A 156 20.09 -9.60 -21.36
N ASN A 157 19.86 -8.32 -21.43
CA ASN A 157 20.90 -7.32 -21.69
C ASN A 157 21.61 -6.93 -20.38
N MET A 158 22.87 -7.35 -20.28
CA MET A 158 23.77 -7.05 -19.16
C MET A 158 24.75 -5.92 -19.51
N GLU A 159 24.43 -5.05 -20.46
CA GLU A 159 25.29 -3.93 -20.81
C GLU A 159 25.51 -3.04 -19.60
N GLN A 160 26.76 -2.65 -19.42
CA GLN A 160 27.15 -1.72 -18.38
C GLN A 160 26.58 -0.34 -18.69
N VAL A 161 25.80 0.21 -17.78
CA VAL A 161 25.32 1.61 -17.86
C VAL A 161 26.38 2.56 -17.33
N ASP A 162 26.38 3.79 -17.83
CA ASP A 162 27.28 4.83 -17.37
C ASP A 162 27.04 5.20 -15.90
N ASN A 163 28.09 5.68 -15.24
CA ASN A 163 28.02 6.11 -13.85
C ASN A 163 26.97 7.23 -13.68
N GLY A 164 25.98 6.98 -12.82
CA GLY A 164 24.88 7.91 -12.54
C GLY A 164 23.58 7.56 -13.28
N GLU A 165 23.60 6.64 -14.23
CA GLU A 165 22.38 6.13 -14.84
C GLU A 165 21.74 5.02 -13.99
N ARG A 166 20.41 4.97 -14.01
CA ARG A 166 19.68 3.92 -13.31
C ARG A 166 19.68 2.66 -14.16
N TYR A 167 20.31 1.61 -13.66
CA TYR A 167 20.25 0.29 -14.27
C TYR A 167 18.98 -0.45 -13.86
N THR A 168 18.20 -0.90 -14.83
CA THR A 168 17.03 -1.77 -14.65
C THR A 168 17.01 -2.79 -15.79
N ALA A 169 17.81 -3.85 -15.65
CA ALA A 169 17.92 -4.91 -16.67
C ALA A 169 16.68 -5.81 -16.77
N GLY A 170 15.63 -5.52 -16.07
CA GLY A 170 14.44 -6.36 -16.06
C GLY A 170 13.15 -5.57 -16.05
N GLY A 171 12.07 -6.25 -16.39
CA GLY A 171 10.70 -5.76 -16.33
C GLY A 171 9.97 -6.37 -15.13
N MET A 172 9.27 -5.52 -14.39
CA MET A 172 8.34 -5.93 -13.36
C MET A 172 6.96 -5.39 -13.73
N GLN A 173 6.03 -6.28 -14.07
CA GLN A 173 4.66 -5.91 -14.42
C GLN A 173 3.72 -6.37 -13.32
N HIS A 174 3.06 -5.40 -12.70
CA HIS A 174 2.09 -5.67 -11.65
C HIS A 174 0.71 -5.95 -12.24
N SER A 175 0.05 -7.00 -11.76
CA SER A 175 -1.37 -7.19 -11.99
C SER A 175 -2.17 -5.97 -11.51
N PRO A 176 -3.21 -5.55 -12.24
CA PRO A 176 -4.12 -4.51 -11.76
C PRO A 176 -4.92 -4.95 -10.52
N MET A 177 -5.11 -6.25 -10.33
CA MET A 177 -5.87 -6.79 -9.20
C MET A 177 -4.98 -6.91 -7.96
N ILE A 178 -5.29 -6.12 -6.95
CA ILE A 178 -4.62 -6.13 -5.65
C ILE A 178 -5.69 -6.33 -4.59
N ASN A 179 -5.56 -7.43 -3.83
CA ASN A 179 -6.33 -7.62 -2.61
C ASN A 179 -5.59 -7.00 -1.43
N GLY A 180 -6.34 -6.54 -0.43
CA GLY A 180 -5.78 -6.16 0.85
C GLY A 180 -5.86 -7.32 1.83
N VAL A 181 -4.89 -7.42 2.72
CA VAL A 181 -4.93 -8.29 3.89
C VAL A 181 -4.65 -7.49 5.15
N VAL A 182 -5.48 -7.68 6.17
CA VAL A 182 -5.21 -7.26 7.54
C VAL A 182 -5.09 -8.53 8.37
N ALA A 183 -3.95 -8.72 9.03
CA ALA A 183 -3.69 -9.92 9.81
C ALA A 183 -3.25 -9.57 11.23
N ALA A 184 -3.66 -10.40 12.20
CA ALA A 184 -3.16 -10.39 13.57
C ALA A 184 -2.20 -11.58 13.76
N MET A 185 -0.98 -11.28 14.21
CA MET A 185 0.09 -12.23 14.42
C MET A 185 0.48 -12.28 15.90
N ASP A 186 0.52 -13.46 16.46
CA ASP A 186 1.03 -13.69 17.82
C ASP A 186 2.56 -13.59 17.79
N LEU A 187 3.12 -12.66 18.53
CA LEU A 187 4.57 -12.43 18.58
C LEU A 187 5.34 -13.50 19.36
N ARG A 188 4.70 -14.32 20.19
CA ARG A 188 5.36 -15.41 20.92
C ARG A 188 5.53 -16.68 20.11
N THR A 189 4.64 -16.89 19.13
CA THR A 189 4.60 -18.12 18.35
C THR A 189 4.78 -17.90 16.84
N ASN A 190 4.73 -16.64 16.39
CA ASN A 190 4.65 -16.25 15.00
C ASN A 190 3.49 -16.93 14.26
N LYS A 191 2.39 -17.23 14.97
CA LYS A 191 1.20 -17.82 14.40
C LYS A 191 0.17 -16.74 14.09
N ARG A 192 -0.54 -16.93 12.99
CA ARG A 192 -1.64 -16.05 12.59
C ARG A 192 -2.88 -16.34 13.41
N ILE A 193 -3.34 -15.35 14.19
CA ILE A 193 -4.55 -15.45 15.00
C ILE A 193 -5.78 -15.34 14.09
N TRP A 194 -5.80 -14.33 13.22
CA TRP A 194 -6.84 -14.13 12.22
C TRP A 194 -6.28 -13.33 11.03
N ALA A 195 -6.98 -13.41 9.90
CA ALA A 195 -6.76 -12.54 8.76
C ALA A 195 -8.08 -12.18 8.07
N GLN A 196 -8.22 -10.93 7.68
CA GLN A 196 -9.30 -10.40 6.85
C GLN A 196 -8.76 -10.02 5.48
N ARG A 197 -9.45 -10.42 4.42
CA ARG A 197 -9.15 -10.00 3.04
C ARG A 197 -10.14 -8.98 2.55
N TRP A 198 -9.62 -7.93 1.97
CA TRP A 198 -10.39 -6.86 1.35
C TRP A 198 -10.23 -6.89 -0.16
N PRO A 199 -11.26 -6.50 -0.94
CA PRO A 199 -11.16 -6.47 -2.40
C PRO A 199 -10.17 -5.42 -2.90
N ASN A 200 -9.82 -4.44 -2.08
CA ASN A 200 -8.88 -3.37 -2.38
C ASN A 200 -7.62 -3.52 -1.52
N ARG A 201 -6.48 -3.07 -2.07
CA ARG A 201 -5.20 -3.04 -1.37
C ARG A 201 -5.32 -2.45 0.02
N CYS A 202 -4.73 -3.09 1.03
CA CYS A 202 -4.47 -2.48 2.32
C CYS A 202 -3.18 -1.65 2.21
N TYR A 203 -3.30 -0.33 2.28
CA TYR A 203 -2.17 0.60 2.23
C TYR A 203 -2.44 1.78 3.17
N SER A 204 -2.62 1.47 4.45
CA SER A 204 -2.85 2.41 5.53
C SER A 204 -2.11 1.98 6.77
N GLY A 205 -1.63 2.94 7.54
CA GLY A 205 -1.13 2.64 8.88
C GLY A 205 -2.27 2.15 9.76
N LEU A 206 -1.95 1.22 10.66
CA LEU A 206 -2.88 0.67 11.63
C LEU A 206 -2.67 1.30 13.01
N VAL A 207 -3.74 1.40 13.79
CA VAL A 207 -3.67 1.79 15.20
C VAL A 207 -4.51 0.84 16.04
N ALA A 208 -3.86 0.14 16.98
CA ALA A 208 -4.54 -0.64 18.01
C ALA A 208 -4.72 0.19 19.28
N THR A 209 -5.90 0.10 19.90
CA THR A 209 -6.19 0.78 21.15
C THR A 209 -6.25 -0.21 22.32
N ALA A 210 -6.04 0.28 23.55
CA ALA A 210 -6.17 -0.54 24.76
C ALA A 210 -7.58 -1.11 24.96
N GLY A 211 -8.60 -0.50 24.35
CA GLY A 211 -9.99 -0.95 24.34
C GLY A 211 -10.32 -2.03 23.30
N ASN A 212 -9.33 -2.66 22.70
CA ASN A 212 -9.50 -3.69 21.66
C ASN A 212 -10.08 -3.20 20.33
N LEU A 213 -9.94 -1.93 19.98
CA LEU A 213 -10.21 -1.46 18.63
C LEU A 213 -8.95 -1.52 17.80
N LEU A 214 -9.10 -2.00 16.57
CA LEU A 214 -8.12 -1.87 15.51
C LEU A 214 -8.69 -0.92 14.44
N LEU A 215 -8.00 0.18 14.21
CA LEU A 215 -8.40 1.22 13.29
C LEU A 215 -7.58 1.12 12.00
N ALA A 216 -8.24 1.16 10.86
CA ALA A 216 -7.63 1.04 9.55
C ALA A 216 -8.32 1.93 8.52
N GLY A 217 -7.52 2.64 7.75
CA GLY A 217 -8.00 3.30 6.53
C GLY A 217 -8.01 2.34 5.34
N ARG A 218 -8.73 2.70 4.29
CA ARG A 218 -8.84 1.92 3.04
C ARG A 218 -8.65 2.82 1.82
N ASN A 219 -8.18 2.22 0.74
CA ASN A 219 -7.96 2.91 -0.53
C ASN A 219 -9.23 3.50 -1.14
N ASP A 220 -10.39 2.87 -0.88
CA ASP A 220 -11.68 3.29 -1.40
C ASP A 220 -12.34 4.42 -0.59
N GLY A 221 -11.66 4.94 0.42
CA GLY A 221 -12.14 6.04 1.25
C GLY A 221 -12.80 5.60 2.56
N ARG A 222 -12.97 4.30 2.78
CA ARG A 222 -13.52 3.83 4.05
C ARG A 222 -12.50 3.98 5.18
N PHE A 223 -12.99 4.40 6.33
CA PHE A 223 -12.32 4.29 7.60
C PHE A 223 -13.03 3.27 8.47
N THR A 224 -12.34 2.23 8.89
CA THR A 224 -12.93 1.04 9.50
C THR A 224 -12.40 0.85 10.92
N ALA A 225 -13.30 0.60 11.88
CA ALA A 225 -12.98 0.11 13.20
C ALA A 225 -13.35 -1.39 13.30
N MET A 226 -12.40 -2.19 13.77
CA MET A 226 -12.52 -3.64 13.91
C MET A 226 -12.30 -4.05 15.36
N ASP A 227 -12.88 -5.18 15.77
CA ASP A 227 -12.47 -5.85 17.00
C ASP A 227 -11.07 -6.44 16.79
N ALA A 228 -10.10 -5.95 17.55
CA ALA A 228 -8.70 -6.35 17.42
C ALA A 228 -8.46 -7.84 17.72
N ARG A 229 -9.38 -8.51 18.46
CA ARG A 229 -9.27 -9.92 18.84
C ARG A 229 -9.70 -10.87 17.70
N THR A 230 -10.64 -10.44 16.87
CA THR A 230 -11.30 -11.30 15.88
C THR A 230 -11.19 -10.80 14.45
N GLY A 231 -10.83 -9.52 14.26
CA GLY A 231 -10.88 -8.86 12.96
C GLY A 231 -12.29 -8.49 12.50
N ALA A 232 -13.33 -8.74 13.30
CA ALA A 232 -14.70 -8.43 12.95
C ALA A 232 -14.90 -6.91 12.82
N LYS A 233 -15.55 -6.49 11.72
CA LYS A 233 -15.90 -5.08 11.52
C LYS A 233 -16.96 -4.66 12.54
N LEU A 234 -16.66 -3.60 13.31
CA LEU A 234 -17.57 -3.00 14.28
C LEU A 234 -18.26 -1.76 13.74
N TRP A 235 -17.51 -0.94 13.00
CA TRP A 235 -18.01 0.32 12.46
C TRP A 235 -17.22 0.72 11.22
N GLU A 236 -17.84 1.50 10.34
CA GLU A 236 -17.24 1.97 9.11
C GLU A 236 -17.83 3.32 8.70
N PHE A 237 -16.97 4.21 8.26
CA PHE A 237 -17.36 5.53 7.73
C PHE A 237 -16.75 5.73 6.35
N MET A 238 -17.53 6.26 5.40
CA MET A 238 -17.06 6.60 4.07
C MET A 238 -16.60 8.05 4.06
N THR A 239 -15.32 8.26 3.83
CA THR A 239 -14.74 9.58 3.58
C THR A 239 -14.81 9.92 2.08
N ASP A 240 -14.30 11.08 1.70
CA ASP A 240 -14.31 11.60 0.33
C ASP A 240 -13.15 11.12 -0.55
N ALA A 241 -12.09 10.57 0.03
CA ALA A 241 -10.91 10.10 -0.69
C ALA A 241 -10.23 8.93 0.03
N GLY A 242 -9.13 8.41 -0.52
CA GLY A 242 -8.38 7.31 0.11
C GLY A 242 -7.84 7.66 1.49
N VAL A 243 -8.05 6.78 2.46
CA VAL A 243 -7.51 6.90 3.82
C VAL A 243 -6.26 6.03 3.91
N ASN A 244 -5.10 6.62 3.66
CA ASN A 244 -3.82 5.90 3.59
C ASN A 244 -2.84 6.30 4.71
N ALA A 245 -3.03 7.46 5.33
CA ALA A 245 -2.29 7.83 6.52
C ALA A 245 -2.76 7.04 7.74
N PRO A 246 -1.88 6.73 8.71
CA PRO A 246 -2.31 6.13 9.97
C PRO A 246 -3.25 7.09 10.71
N PRO A 247 -4.34 6.59 11.32
CA PRO A 247 -5.16 7.40 12.19
C PRO A 247 -4.38 7.83 13.43
N VAL A 248 -4.74 8.98 13.99
CA VAL A 248 -4.15 9.49 15.23
C VAL A 248 -5.21 9.43 16.32
N VAL A 249 -4.92 8.68 17.39
CA VAL A 249 -5.81 8.59 18.57
C VAL A 249 -5.22 9.40 19.70
N PHE A 250 -6.00 10.33 20.24
CA PHE A 250 -5.55 11.19 21.32
C PHE A 250 -6.69 11.51 22.30
N GLN A 251 -6.34 12.01 23.46
CA GLN A 251 -7.30 12.46 24.47
C GLN A 251 -7.19 13.99 24.65
N HIS A 252 -8.34 14.65 24.69
CA HIS A 252 -8.43 16.06 25.03
C HIS A 252 -9.63 16.27 25.98
N LYS A 253 -9.40 16.92 27.11
CA LYS A 253 -10.42 17.16 28.15
C LYS A 253 -11.23 15.90 28.49
N GLU A 254 -10.52 14.82 28.79
CA GLU A 254 -11.05 13.49 29.17
C GLU A 254 -11.85 12.76 28.07
N LYS A 255 -12.02 13.37 26.90
CA LYS A 255 -12.68 12.78 25.74
C LYS A 255 -11.66 12.24 24.75
N GLN A 256 -11.89 11.03 24.23
CA GLN A 256 -11.07 10.42 23.19
C GLN A 256 -11.49 10.91 21.80
N TYR A 257 -10.51 11.22 21.00
CA TYR A 257 -10.67 11.65 19.60
C TYR A 257 -9.84 10.76 18.67
N ILE A 258 -10.32 10.63 17.46
CA ILE A 258 -9.61 9.95 16.36
C ILE A 258 -9.56 10.92 15.17
N ALA A 259 -8.36 11.34 14.79
CA ALA A 259 -8.16 12.16 13.60
C ALA A 259 -7.73 11.28 12.43
N VAL A 260 -8.31 11.51 11.26
CA VAL A 260 -8.10 10.72 10.04
C VAL A 260 -7.91 11.65 8.85
N PHE A 261 -6.83 11.44 8.09
CA PHE A 261 -6.62 12.11 6.83
C PHE A 261 -7.18 11.32 5.66
N SER A 262 -8.02 11.95 4.86
CA SER A 262 -8.57 11.45 3.61
C SER A 262 -7.95 12.24 2.45
N ALA A 263 -6.70 11.90 2.13
CA ALA A 263 -5.90 12.63 1.14
C ALA A 263 -5.48 11.77 -0.05
N GLY A 264 -5.70 10.47 0.03
CA GLY A 264 -5.23 9.53 -0.96
C GLY A 264 -3.70 9.33 -0.94
N ASN A 265 -3.22 8.42 -1.77
CA ASN A 265 -1.81 8.10 -1.89
C ASN A 265 -1.47 7.65 -3.31
N LEU A 266 -0.38 8.21 -3.86
CA LEU A 266 0.12 7.93 -5.20
C LEU A 266 0.44 6.44 -5.42
N LEU A 267 1.20 5.83 -4.51
CA LEU A 267 1.64 4.44 -4.64
C LEU A 267 0.49 3.44 -4.41
N ALA A 268 -0.48 3.83 -3.59
CA ALA A 268 -1.70 3.05 -3.39
C ALA A 268 -2.69 3.19 -4.55
N ARG A 269 -2.50 4.18 -5.42
CA ARG A 269 -3.44 4.53 -6.50
C ARG A 269 -4.85 4.77 -5.98
N SER A 270 -4.95 5.41 -4.81
CA SER A 270 -6.24 5.78 -4.22
C SER A 270 -6.65 7.19 -4.64
N ASN A 271 -7.95 7.45 -4.58
CA ASN A 271 -8.49 8.77 -4.89
C ASN A 271 -7.88 9.83 -3.97
N ARG A 272 -7.51 10.96 -4.55
CA ARG A 272 -6.96 12.10 -3.83
C ARG A 272 -8.07 12.92 -3.18
N GLY A 273 -7.74 13.53 -2.07
CA GLY A 273 -8.56 14.47 -1.32
C GLY A 273 -7.70 15.38 -0.47
N ASP A 274 -8.34 16.21 0.32
CA ASP A 274 -7.72 17.21 1.17
C ASP A 274 -8.42 17.37 2.52
N SER A 275 -9.20 16.35 2.92
CA SER A 275 -10.03 16.39 4.11
C SER A 275 -9.35 15.77 5.32
N MET A 276 -9.58 16.37 6.48
CA MET A 276 -9.29 15.80 7.79
C MET A 276 -10.62 15.59 8.54
N TRP A 277 -10.83 14.37 8.99
CA TRP A 277 -12.00 13.97 9.75
C TRP A 277 -11.64 13.79 11.22
N LEU A 278 -12.50 14.28 12.11
CA LEU A 278 -12.34 14.14 13.54
C LEU A 278 -13.55 13.38 14.10
N PHE A 279 -13.29 12.24 14.71
CA PHE A 279 -14.31 11.39 15.33
C PHE A 279 -14.16 11.40 16.84
N SER A 280 -15.29 11.29 17.55
CA SER A 280 -15.36 11.02 18.98
C SER A 280 -16.59 10.19 19.28
N LEU A 281 -16.63 9.51 20.43
CA LEU A 281 -17.83 8.89 20.92
C LEU A 281 -18.85 9.98 21.29
N LEU A 282 -20.13 9.72 20.94
CA LEU A 282 -21.24 10.56 21.35
C LEU A 282 -21.52 10.37 22.83
N GLU A 283 -21.85 11.44 23.50
CA GLU A 283 -22.44 11.38 24.84
C GLU A 283 -23.94 11.06 24.71
N GLU A 284 -24.49 10.47 25.76
CA GLU A 284 -25.93 10.13 25.78
C GLU A 284 -26.77 11.39 25.54
N GLY A 285 -27.65 11.37 24.52
CA GLY A 285 -28.46 12.51 24.12
C GLY A 285 -27.82 13.49 23.12
N GLN A 286 -26.59 13.25 22.65
CA GLN A 286 -25.99 14.03 21.55
C GLN A 286 -26.41 13.47 20.20
N GLU A 287 -26.82 14.34 19.27
CA GLU A 287 -27.02 13.98 17.89
C GLU A 287 -25.69 13.95 17.12
N ASN A 288 -25.59 13.10 16.08
CA ASN A 288 -24.45 13.10 15.17
C ASN A 288 -24.38 14.44 14.46
N VAL A 289 -23.47 15.31 14.87
CA VAL A 289 -23.14 16.52 14.13
C VAL A 289 -22.03 16.15 13.14
N ILE A 290 -22.41 15.88 11.91
CA ILE A 290 -21.45 15.91 10.80
C ILE A 290 -21.32 17.39 10.43
N ALA A 291 -20.35 18.08 11.06
CA ALA A 291 -19.97 19.41 10.58
C ALA A 291 -19.28 19.24 9.23
N ILE A 292 -20.04 19.26 8.16
CA ILE A 292 -19.51 19.33 6.80
C ILE A 292 -19.26 20.82 6.53
N ASP A 293 -18.10 21.32 6.96
CA ASP A 293 -17.61 22.57 6.39
C ASP A 293 -17.16 22.23 4.96
N GLN A 294 -17.95 22.68 4.01
CA GLN A 294 -17.81 22.54 2.58
C GLN A 294 -17.94 21.11 2.04
N VAL A 295 -19.16 20.72 1.76
CA VAL A 295 -19.46 19.65 0.80
C VAL A 295 -18.87 20.09 -0.55
N THR A 296 -17.73 19.53 -0.90
CA THR A 296 -17.26 19.62 -2.27
C THR A 296 -18.31 18.93 -3.15
N PRO A 297 -18.96 19.61 -4.10
CA PRO A 297 -20.01 19.01 -4.91
C PRO A 297 -19.53 17.69 -5.52
N PRO A 298 -20.37 16.64 -5.58
CA PRO A 298 -19.98 15.40 -6.23
C PRO A 298 -19.56 15.71 -7.66
N LEU A 299 -18.47 15.08 -8.12
CA LEU A 299 -18.04 15.19 -9.51
C LEU A 299 -19.14 14.66 -10.43
N PRO A 300 -19.32 15.24 -11.63
CA PRO A 300 -20.29 14.77 -12.59
C PRO A 300 -20.15 13.25 -12.83
N ASN A 301 -21.24 12.51 -12.80
CA ASN A 301 -21.23 11.07 -13.04
C ASN A 301 -21.26 10.75 -14.54
N SER A 302 -20.41 11.41 -15.32
CA SER A 302 -20.22 11.18 -16.75
C SER A 302 -19.19 10.06 -16.98
N GLU A 303 -19.22 9.46 -18.16
CA GLU A 303 -18.19 8.50 -18.57
C GLU A 303 -16.79 9.12 -18.52
N GLY A 304 -16.65 10.34 -19.02
CA GLY A 304 -15.38 11.08 -18.95
C GLY A 304 -14.87 11.32 -17.53
N SER A 305 -15.77 11.59 -16.58
CA SER A 305 -15.41 11.71 -15.17
C SER A 305 -14.92 10.40 -14.57
N LYS A 306 -15.57 9.29 -14.88
CA LYS A 306 -15.14 7.97 -14.41
C LYS A 306 -13.76 7.61 -14.93
N LEU A 307 -13.53 7.75 -16.23
CA LEU A 307 -12.26 7.45 -16.88
C LEU A 307 -11.14 8.39 -16.40
N PHE A 308 -11.46 9.68 -16.18
CA PHE A 308 -10.52 10.63 -15.59
C PHE A 308 -10.10 10.21 -14.17
N ASN A 309 -11.05 9.78 -13.36
CA ASN A 309 -10.79 9.30 -12.00
C ASN A 309 -10.00 7.98 -11.99
N GLU A 310 -10.12 7.14 -13.02
CA GLU A 310 -9.38 5.88 -13.12
C GLU A 310 -7.90 6.08 -13.48
N ALA A 311 -7.59 7.01 -14.37
CA ALA A 311 -6.24 7.13 -14.93
C ALA A 311 -5.57 8.50 -14.77
N CYS A 312 -6.32 9.61 -14.78
CA CYS A 312 -5.77 10.95 -14.94
C CYS A 312 -5.63 11.69 -13.61
N GLN A 313 -6.60 11.50 -12.69
CA GLN A 313 -6.59 12.20 -11.39
C GLN A 313 -5.33 11.94 -10.55
N PHE A 314 -4.70 10.81 -10.79
CA PHE A 314 -3.47 10.40 -10.16
C PHE A 314 -2.33 11.43 -10.29
N CYS A 315 -2.18 11.99 -11.48
CA CYS A 315 -1.18 13.01 -11.76
C CYS A 315 -1.74 14.42 -11.66
N HIS A 316 -2.99 14.61 -12.12
CA HIS A 316 -3.58 15.93 -12.29
C HIS A 316 -4.48 16.40 -11.13
N GLY A 317 -4.72 15.53 -10.12
CA GLY A 317 -5.66 15.81 -9.05
C GLY A 317 -7.11 15.53 -9.45
N ARG A 318 -7.98 15.30 -8.45
CA ARG A 318 -9.38 14.91 -8.66
C ARG A 318 -10.20 15.94 -9.42
N ARG A 319 -9.82 17.22 -9.30
CA ARG A 319 -10.45 18.35 -9.96
C ARG A 319 -9.55 19.05 -10.96
N GLY A 320 -8.44 18.42 -11.33
CA GLY A 320 -7.47 18.99 -12.22
C GLY A 320 -6.60 20.07 -11.57
N GLU A 321 -6.50 20.10 -10.24
CA GLU A 321 -5.69 21.04 -9.46
C GLU A 321 -4.19 20.84 -9.60
N GLY A 322 -3.77 19.77 -10.24
CA GLY A 322 -2.38 19.37 -10.37
C GLY A 322 -1.89 18.53 -9.18
N GLY A 323 -0.66 18.11 -9.22
CA GLY A 323 0.03 17.36 -8.18
C GLY A 323 0.90 16.25 -8.74
N HIS A 324 1.64 15.61 -7.88
CA HIS A 324 2.59 14.52 -8.11
C HIS A 324 3.53 14.63 -9.32
N ASN A 325 3.13 14.75 -10.52
CA ASN A 325 3.92 15.03 -11.71
C ASN A 325 3.04 15.62 -12.82
N GLY A 326 1.73 15.81 -12.54
CA GLY A 326 0.79 16.42 -13.45
C GLY A 326 0.66 17.91 -13.17
N MET A 327 0.72 18.72 -14.22
CA MET A 327 0.42 20.14 -14.13
C MET A 327 -1.06 20.38 -13.83
N PRO A 328 -1.43 21.51 -13.19
CA PRO A 328 -2.81 21.94 -13.11
C PRO A 328 -3.45 22.01 -14.49
N LEU A 329 -4.70 21.59 -14.58
CA LEU A 329 -5.47 21.61 -15.82
C LEU A 329 -6.27 22.92 -15.99
N GLU A 330 -5.93 23.94 -15.20
CA GLU A 330 -6.52 25.28 -15.29
C GLU A 330 -6.33 25.86 -16.69
N GLY A 331 -7.39 26.49 -17.20
CA GLY A 331 -7.36 27.13 -18.52
C GLY A 331 -7.66 26.20 -19.69
N LEU A 332 -7.74 24.88 -19.53
CA LEU A 332 -8.06 23.97 -20.63
C LEU A 332 -9.46 24.16 -21.21
N ALA A 333 -10.37 24.83 -20.48
CA ALA A 333 -11.66 25.24 -21.01
C ALA A 333 -11.56 26.18 -22.24
N ALA A 334 -10.46 26.92 -22.39
CA ALA A 334 -10.19 27.80 -23.52
C ALA A 334 -9.79 27.05 -24.81
N PHE A 335 -9.35 25.81 -24.69
CA PHE A 335 -8.94 24.99 -25.84
C PHE A 335 -10.11 24.14 -26.37
N SER A 336 -10.02 23.71 -27.62
CA SER A 336 -11.03 22.81 -28.19
C SER A 336 -10.95 21.41 -27.59
N THR A 337 -12.06 20.67 -27.58
CA THR A 337 -12.07 19.27 -27.17
C THR A 337 -11.09 18.42 -27.98
N SER A 338 -10.99 18.70 -29.28
CA SER A 338 -10.07 17.98 -30.17
C SER A 338 -8.60 18.20 -29.81
N TYR A 339 -8.23 19.40 -29.43
CA TYR A 339 -6.86 19.70 -28.99
C TYR A 339 -6.51 18.99 -27.68
N VAL A 340 -7.42 18.99 -26.70
CA VAL A 340 -7.22 18.27 -25.43
C VAL A 340 -7.19 16.76 -25.68
N ALA A 341 -8.07 16.25 -26.54
CA ALA A 341 -8.10 14.84 -26.90
C ALA A 341 -6.80 14.39 -27.61
N ASP A 342 -6.23 15.24 -28.45
CA ASP A 342 -4.96 14.95 -29.13
C ASP A 342 -3.80 14.80 -28.12
N ILE A 343 -3.74 15.67 -27.12
CA ILE A 343 -2.75 15.55 -26.03
C ILE A 343 -2.94 14.25 -25.23
N ILE A 344 -4.18 13.88 -24.92
CA ILE A 344 -4.46 12.63 -24.20
C ILE A 344 -4.06 11.43 -25.06
N ASN A 345 -4.38 11.48 -26.33
CA ASN A 345 -4.11 10.38 -27.28
C ASN A 345 -2.61 10.12 -27.47
N ASN A 346 -1.84 11.18 -27.66
CA ASN A 346 -0.43 11.09 -28.07
C ASN A 346 0.54 11.27 -26.89
N GLY A 347 0.06 11.75 -25.74
CA GLY A 347 0.91 12.15 -24.62
C GLY A 347 1.62 13.48 -24.87
N ARG A 348 2.25 14.05 -23.87
CA ARG A 348 3.06 15.27 -23.99
C ARG A 348 4.06 15.38 -22.86
N ASN A 349 5.34 15.58 -23.14
CA ASN A 349 6.40 15.61 -22.15
C ASN A 349 6.40 14.31 -21.30
N ASN A 350 6.21 14.41 -19.97
CA ASN A 350 6.12 13.28 -19.07
C ASN A 350 4.74 12.63 -19.00
N MET A 351 3.74 13.15 -19.70
CA MET A 351 2.40 12.55 -19.80
C MET A 351 2.42 11.43 -20.82
N PRO A 352 2.08 10.18 -20.45
CA PRO A 352 2.05 9.06 -21.38
C PRO A 352 0.92 9.22 -22.40
N ALA A 353 1.06 8.55 -23.55
CA ALA A 353 -0.01 8.39 -24.52
C ALA A 353 -1.05 7.39 -24.01
N PHE A 354 -2.34 7.71 -24.17
CA PHE A 354 -3.45 6.86 -23.74
C PHE A 354 -4.20 6.17 -24.88
N SER A 355 -3.72 6.32 -26.11
CA SER A 355 -4.33 5.69 -27.29
C SER A 355 -4.37 4.16 -27.27
N SER A 356 -3.47 3.52 -26.51
CA SER A 356 -3.48 2.07 -26.31
C SER A 356 -4.44 1.59 -25.20
N MET A 357 -4.90 2.51 -24.33
CA MET A 357 -5.76 2.18 -23.20
C MET A 357 -7.24 2.52 -23.43
N TYR A 358 -7.51 3.56 -24.22
CA TYR A 358 -8.85 4.11 -24.42
C TYR A 358 -9.16 4.29 -25.92
N SER A 359 -10.40 4.02 -26.28
CA SER A 359 -10.92 4.32 -27.62
C SER A 359 -11.02 5.85 -27.84
N ASN A 360 -11.08 6.27 -29.10
CA ASN A 360 -11.23 7.68 -29.46
C ASN A 360 -12.46 8.34 -28.80
N ASN A 361 -13.57 7.60 -28.64
CA ASN A 361 -14.76 8.11 -27.96
C ASN A 361 -14.52 8.33 -26.47
N GLN A 362 -13.83 7.41 -25.82
CA GLN A 362 -13.45 7.52 -24.42
C GLN A 362 -12.49 8.68 -24.18
N ILE A 363 -11.47 8.82 -25.03
CA ILE A 363 -10.53 9.95 -24.99
C ILE A 363 -11.27 11.27 -25.15
N ARG A 364 -12.24 11.33 -26.06
CA ARG A 364 -13.08 12.52 -26.24
C ARG A 364 -13.93 12.82 -25.00
N SER A 365 -14.53 11.80 -24.40
CA SER A 365 -15.30 11.96 -23.16
C SER A 365 -14.43 12.46 -22.00
N ILE A 366 -13.19 11.99 -21.87
CA ILE A 366 -12.21 12.52 -20.89
C ILE A 366 -11.89 13.97 -21.19
N ALA A 367 -11.61 14.33 -22.45
CA ALA A 367 -11.30 15.70 -22.86
C ALA A 367 -12.46 16.67 -22.58
N GLU A 368 -13.70 16.26 -22.83
CA GLU A 368 -14.89 17.04 -22.49
C GLU A 368 -15.01 17.27 -20.98
N HIS A 369 -14.81 16.21 -20.17
CA HIS A 369 -14.82 16.32 -18.72
C HIS A 369 -13.73 17.27 -18.20
N VAL A 370 -12.48 17.10 -18.63
CA VAL A 370 -11.34 17.96 -18.21
C VAL A 370 -11.62 19.42 -18.49
N ARG A 371 -12.28 19.77 -19.59
CA ARG A 371 -12.65 21.15 -19.91
C ARG A 371 -13.76 21.72 -19.02
N THR A 372 -14.50 20.88 -18.31
CA THR A 372 -15.55 21.32 -17.36
C THR A 372 -15.03 21.54 -15.95
N LEU A 373 -13.92 20.89 -15.57
CA LEU A 373 -13.39 20.92 -14.20
C LEU A 373 -13.18 22.35 -13.65
N ASN A 374 -12.77 23.30 -14.50
CA ASN A 374 -12.50 24.70 -14.10
C ASN A 374 -13.74 25.61 -14.01
N ARG A 375 -14.88 25.20 -14.59
CA ARG A 375 -16.11 26.00 -14.47
C ARG A 375 -16.72 25.89 -13.08
N GLU A 376 -16.50 24.78 -12.39
CA GLU A 376 -17.06 24.51 -11.07
C GLU A 376 -16.27 25.21 -9.95
N ILE A 377 -14.95 25.33 -10.08
CA ILE A 377 -14.09 26.02 -9.10
C ILE A 377 -14.41 27.51 -9.03
N LYS A 378 -14.69 28.18 -10.17
CA LYS A 378 -15.05 29.61 -10.18
C LYS A 378 -16.41 29.91 -9.55
N ASN A 379 -17.34 28.93 -9.60
CA ASN A 379 -18.67 29.12 -9.01
C ASN A 379 -18.70 28.87 -7.48
N SER A 380 -17.72 28.15 -6.93
CA SER A 380 -17.60 27.92 -5.49
C SER A 380 -16.89 29.07 -4.75
N ASN A 381 -16.06 29.85 -5.44
CA ASN A 381 -15.37 31.03 -4.87
C ASN A 381 -16.18 32.32 -4.91
N ASN A 382 -17.38 32.30 -5.52
CA ASN A 382 -18.30 33.47 -5.63
C ASN A 382 -19.60 33.32 -4.83
N ARG A 383 -19.62 32.44 -3.81
CA ARG A 383 -20.72 32.34 -2.86
C ARG A 383 -20.28 32.57 -1.43
#